data_e9794193150e3c34b0c3e21177879754
#
_entry.id   e9794193150e3c34b0c3e21177879754
#
_cell.length_a   1.000
_cell.length_b   1.000
_cell.length_c   1.000
_cell.angle_alpha   90.00
_cell.angle_beta   90.00
_cell.angle_gamma   90.00
#
_symmetry.space_group_name_H-M   'P 1'
#
loop_
_entity.id
_entity.type
_entity.pdbx_description
1 polymer ?
#
loop_
_entity_poly.entity_id
_entity_poly.type
_entity_poly.pdbx_seq_one_letter_code
_entity_poly.pdbx_strand_id
1 'polypeptide(L)'
;MIKNNYNSSEAKSYIDQAGKDLADQDLALRVYTSRIIGQNPDLVMHGGGNTSVKVERKDLFGNTKQVIHVKGSGWDLDTIQAPGLPGLWLDPLRELRNLDKLSDEDMVNVQRANLLDSSAPNPSVETLLHAFLPHKFVDHTHATPFLILANLPNAEEVCREIFGSRLGIVPYIMPGFALAKKAAEV
;
A
#
# COMPACT_ATOMS: atom_id res chain seq x y z
N MET A 1 1.57 -1.87 24.83
CA MET A 1 2.52 -1.21 23.90
C MET A 1 2.82 -2.20 22.78
N ILE A 2 2.61 -1.85 21.53
CA ILE A 2 2.90 -2.71 20.39
C ILE A 2 4.40 -2.97 20.35
N LYS A 3 4.79 -4.25 20.32
CA LYS A 3 6.20 -4.66 20.25
C LYS A 3 6.69 -4.53 18.80
N ASN A 4 7.88 -3.96 18.63
CA ASN A 4 8.55 -4.00 17.33
C ASN A 4 9.09 -5.42 17.08
N ASN A 5 8.48 -6.13 16.12
CA ASN A 5 8.86 -7.49 15.74
C ASN A 5 9.83 -7.53 14.55
N TYR A 6 10.31 -6.38 14.06
CA TYR A 6 11.31 -6.36 12.99
C TYR A 6 12.62 -6.96 13.45
N ASN A 7 13.14 -7.92 12.68
CA ASN A 7 14.43 -8.57 12.91
C ASN A 7 15.29 -8.42 11.64
N SER A 8 16.43 -7.74 11.78
CA SER A 8 17.32 -7.45 10.66
C SER A 8 17.92 -8.71 10.01
N SER A 9 18.15 -9.79 10.79
CA SER A 9 18.68 -11.04 10.25
C SER A 9 17.63 -11.79 9.42
N GLU A 10 16.37 -11.78 9.85
CA GLU A 10 15.26 -12.34 9.08
C GLU A 10 15.01 -11.53 7.81
N ALA A 11 14.94 -10.19 7.90
CA ALA A 11 14.83 -9.31 6.75
C ALA A 11 15.92 -9.58 5.72
N LYS A 12 17.18 -9.72 6.17
CA LYS A 12 18.31 -10.07 5.31
C LYS A 12 18.12 -11.43 4.63
N SER A 13 17.61 -12.43 5.35
CA SER A 13 17.32 -13.75 4.74
C SER A 13 16.33 -13.67 3.59
N TYR A 14 15.25 -12.86 3.72
CA TYR A 14 14.31 -12.63 2.63
C TYR A 14 14.98 -11.97 1.42
N ILE A 15 15.81 -10.94 1.67
CA ILE A 15 16.55 -10.21 0.63
C ILE A 15 17.54 -11.14 -0.10
N ASP A 16 18.31 -11.93 0.64
CA ASP A 16 19.33 -12.83 0.07
C ASP A 16 18.69 -13.92 -0.81
N GLN A 17 17.49 -14.41 -0.44
CA GLN A 17 16.73 -15.40 -1.21
C GLN A 17 16.16 -14.83 -2.53
N ALA A 18 15.91 -13.52 -2.61
CA ALA A 18 15.38 -12.87 -3.80
C ALA A 18 16.42 -12.70 -4.93
N GLY A 19 17.69 -13.02 -4.67
CA GLY A 19 18.76 -12.92 -5.66
C GLY A 19 19.39 -11.53 -5.72
N LYS A 20 19.84 -11.11 -6.92
CA LYS A 20 20.65 -9.88 -7.09
C LYS A 20 19.85 -8.69 -7.62
N ASP A 21 18.65 -8.90 -8.12
CA ASP A 21 17.82 -7.81 -8.62
C ASP A 21 17.28 -6.98 -7.46
N LEU A 22 17.51 -5.67 -7.50
CA LEU A 22 17.13 -4.77 -6.41
C LEU A 22 15.61 -4.68 -6.24
N ALA A 23 14.85 -4.76 -7.33
CA ALA A 23 13.40 -4.72 -7.28
C ALA A 23 12.82 -5.99 -6.63
N ASP A 24 13.44 -7.15 -6.88
CA ASP A 24 13.06 -8.41 -6.24
C ASP A 24 13.44 -8.41 -4.75
N GLN A 25 14.58 -7.84 -4.39
CA GLN A 25 15.00 -7.65 -3.00
C GLN A 25 14.03 -6.74 -2.22
N ASP A 26 13.62 -5.62 -2.82
CA ASP A 26 12.65 -4.70 -2.24
C ASP A 26 11.26 -5.37 -2.08
N LEU A 27 10.84 -6.16 -3.07
CA LEU A 27 9.60 -6.93 -2.99
C LEU A 27 9.67 -8.00 -1.90
N ALA A 28 10.78 -8.71 -1.76
CA ALA A 28 10.99 -9.70 -0.70
C ALA A 28 10.96 -9.04 0.69
N LEU A 29 11.63 -7.90 0.85
CA LEU A 29 11.55 -7.11 2.07
C LEU A 29 10.11 -6.65 2.36
N ARG A 30 9.34 -6.26 1.31
CA ARG A 30 7.93 -5.91 1.47
C ARG A 30 7.08 -7.10 1.93
N VAL A 31 7.30 -8.29 1.39
CA VAL A 31 6.65 -9.52 1.87
C VAL A 31 6.93 -9.73 3.36
N TYR A 32 8.19 -9.65 3.78
CA TYR A 32 8.58 -9.80 5.18
C TYR A 32 7.87 -8.80 6.10
N THR A 33 7.95 -7.52 5.77
CA THR A 33 7.34 -6.47 6.61
C THR A 33 5.81 -6.53 6.61
N SER A 34 5.19 -6.97 5.52
CA SER A 34 3.73 -7.20 5.44
C SER A 34 3.30 -8.30 6.42
N ARG A 35 4.06 -9.38 6.50
CA ARG A 35 3.77 -10.48 7.44
C ARG A 35 3.88 -10.05 8.90
N ILE A 36 4.85 -9.21 9.24
CA ILE A 36 4.96 -8.63 10.59
C ILE A 36 3.70 -7.83 10.95
N ILE A 37 3.21 -7.03 10.01
CA ILE A 37 1.95 -6.27 10.20
C ILE A 37 0.77 -7.23 10.33
N GLY A 38 0.66 -8.20 9.43
CA GLY A 38 -0.45 -9.17 9.39
C GLY A 38 -0.54 -10.08 10.62
N GLN A 39 0.59 -10.37 11.25
CA GLN A 39 0.66 -11.19 12.48
C GLN A 39 0.23 -10.43 13.74
N ASN A 40 -0.03 -9.13 13.64
CA ASN A 40 -0.44 -8.33 14.78
C ASN A 40 -1.93 -7.94 14.66
N PRO A 41 -2.83 -8.58 15.43
CA PRO A 41 -4.27 -8.32 15.36
C PRO A 41 -4.66 -6.91 15.83
N ASP A 42 -3.78 -6.19 16.56
CA ASP A 42 -3.97 -4.79 16.90
C ASP A 42 -3.75 -3.85 15.70
N LEU A 43 -3.11 -4.32 14.64
CA LEU A 43 -2.86 -3.56 13.41
C LEU A 43 -3.81 -3.92 12.28
N VAL A 44 -4.03 -5.23 12.04
CA VAL A 44 -4.94 -5.72 11.00
C VAL A 44 -5.58 -7.04 11.43
N MET A 45 -6.75 -7.32 10.89
CA MET A 45 -7.45 -8.62 11.07
C MET A 45 -7.92 -9.13 9.71
N HIS A 46 -7.79 -10.44 9.48
CA HIS A 46 -8.21 -11.12 8.26
C HIS A 46 -7.69 -10.40 7.01
N GLY A 47 -8.49 -10.23 5.98
CA GLY A 47 -8.11 -9.51 4.75
C GLY A 47 -7.88 -7.99 4.88
N GLY A 48 -7.94 -7.43 6.10
CA GLY A 48 -7.80 -5.99 6.35
C GLY A 48 -6.39 -5.46 6.12
N GLY A 49 -6.29 -4.16 5.86
CA GLY A 49 -5.05 -3.48 5.57
C GLY A 49 -4.43 -3.87 4.23
N ASN A 50 -3.48 -3.10 3.78
CA ASN A 50 -2.67 -3.42 2.59
C ASN A 50 -1.34 -2.68 2.64
N THR A 51 -0.41 -3.17 1.86
CA THR A 51 0.97 -2.67 1.84
C THR A 51 1.45 -2.58 0.41
N SER A 52 2.40 -1.69 0.16
CA SER A 52 3.01 -1.56 -1.16
C SER A 52 4.49 -1.24 -1.10
N VAL A 53 5.18 -1.46 -2.22
CA VAL A 53 6.54 -1.01 -2.47
C VAL A 53 6.65 -0.49 -3.90
N LYS A 54 7.36 0.62 -4.08
CA LYS A 54 7.69 1.19 -5.38
C LYS A 54 9.11 0.79 -5.76
N VAL A 55 9.26 0.27 -6.98
CA VAL A 55 10.53 -0.24 -7.51
C VAL A 55 10.72 0.21 -8.96
N GLU A 56 11.92 0.03 -9.48
CA GLU A 56 12.21 0.22 -10.89
C GLU A 56 12.34 -1.13 -11.59
N ARG A 57 11.70 -1.26 -12.76
CA ARG A 57 11.82 -2.43 -13.62
C ARG A 57 12.01 -2.01 -15.07
N LYS A 58 12.62 -2.89 -15.87
CA LYS A 58 12.70 -2.69 -17.31
C LYS A 58 11.43 -3.17 -17.99
N ASP A 59 10.93 -2.37 -18.93
CA ASP A 59 9.89 -2.80 -19.85
C ASP A 59 10.44 -3.74 -20.93
N LEU A 60 9.57 -4.23 -21.81
CA LEU A 60 9.94 -5.13 -22.92
C LEU A 60 10.92 -4.49 -23.92
N PHE A 61 11.05 -3.17 -23.92
CA PHE A 61 11.95 -2.41 -24.79
C PHE A 61 13.27 -2.06 -24.10
N GLY A 62 13.46 -2.47 -22.83
CA GLY A 62 14.65 -2.19 -22.03
C GLY A 62 14.64 -0.83 -21.32
N ASN A 63 13.54 -0.07 -21.38
CA ASN A 63 13.41 1.21 -20.69
C ASN A 63 13.13 0.99 -19.22
N THR A 64 13.80 1.73 -18.34
CA THR A 64 13.51 1.73 -16.91
C THR A 64 12.19 2.46 -16.64
N LYS A 65 11.28 1.79 -15.95
CA LYS A 65 9.95 2.29 -15.58
C LYS A 65 9.70 2.09 -14.07
N GLN A 66 8.92 3.01 -13.50
CA GLN A 66 8.46 2.87 -12.13
C GLN A 66 7.31 1.85 -12.06
N VAL A 67 7.38 0.97 -11.07
CA VAL A 67 6.38 -0.06 -10.77
C VAL A 67 5.97 0.07 -9.32
N ILE A 68 4.69 -0.13 -9.03
CA ILE A 68 4.19 -0.34 -7.68
C ILE A 68 3.74 -1.78 -7.52
N HIS A 69 4.29 -2.48 -6.52
CA HIS A 69 3.73 -3.72 -6.03
C HIS A 69 2.82 -3.42 -4.84
N VAL A 70 1.56 -3.84 -4.91
CA VAL A 70 0.54 -3.57 -3.89
C VAL A 70 -0.24 -4.83 -3.59
N LYS A 71 -0.69 -5.03 -2.34
CA LYS A 71 -1.48 -6.19 -1.94
C LYS A 71 -2.69 -6.38 -2.85
N GLY A 72 -2.82 -7.58 -3.40
CA GLY A 72 -3.96 -8.01 -4.19
C GLY A 72 -5.15 -8.44 -3.35
N SER A 73 -6.33 -8.42 -3.97
CA SER A 73 -7.57 -8.91 -3.37
C SER A 73 -7.47 -10.40 -3.04
N GLY A 74 -8.04 -10.81 -1.90
CA GLY A 74 -8.08 -12.21 -1.47
C GLY A 74 -6.84 -12.71 -0.74
N TRP A 75 -5.84 -11.87 -0.49
CA TRP A 75 -4.66 -12.22 0.30
C TRP A 75 -4.71 -11.63 1.69
N ASP A 76 -4.26 -12.40 2.68
CA ASP A 76 -4.03 -11.92 4.05
C ASP A 76 -2.57 -11.52 4.23
N LEU A 77 -2.32 -10.43 4.97
CA LEU A 77 -0.95 -9.93 5.16
C LEU A 77 -0.06 -10.90 5.94
N ASP A 78 -0.61 -11.70 6.86
CA ASP A 78 0.15 -12.63 7.71
C ASP A 78 0.79 -13.78 6.91
N THR A 79 0.17 -14.18 5.81
CA THR A 79 0.60 -15.29 4.95
C THR A 79 1.02 -14.84 3.55
N ILE A 80 1.00 -13.53 3.27
CA ILE A 80 1.27 -13.00 1.93
C ILE A 80 2.60 -13.48 1.37
N GLN A 81 2.62 -13.69 0.06
CA GLN A 81 3.79 -14.03 -0.74
C GLN A 81 3.93 -13.05 -1.91
N ALA A 82 5.05 -13.07 -2.62
CA ALA A 82 5.28 -12.19 -3.75
C ALA A 82 4.15 -12.17 -4.80
N PRO A 83 3.53 -13.32 -5.20
CA PRO A 83 2.37 -13.31 -6.09
C PRO A 83 1.15 -12.55 -5.55
N GLY A 84 1.04 -12.41 -4.23
CA GLY A 84 -0.01 -11.63 -3.57
C GLY A 84 0.19 -10.11 -3.62
N LEU A 85 1.31 -9.67 -4.20
CA LEU A 85 1.66 -8.26 -4.41
C LEU A 85 1.81 -7.99 -5.92
N PRO A 86 0.70 -8.00 -6.70
CA PRO A 86 0.76 -7.71 -8.13
C PRO A 86 1.47 -6.40 -8.41
N GLY A 87 2.28 -6.40 -9.48
CA GLY A 87 2.98 -5.21 -9.97
C GLY A 87 2.15 -4.45 -10.99
N LEU A 88 2.14 -3.12 -10.92
CA LEU A 88 1.50 -2.23 -11.87
C LEU A 88 2.48 -1.15 -12.33
N TRP A 89 2.38 -0.72 -13.59
CA TRP A 89 3.07 0.47 -14.05
C TRP A 89 2.58 1.70 -13.28
N LEU A 90 3.49 2.40 -12.62
CA LEU A 90 3.14 3.46 -11.66
C LEU A 90 2.74 4.77 -12.34
N ASP A 91 3.42 5.14 -13.43
CA ASP A 91 3.23 6.45 -14.06
C ASP A 91 1.79 6.66 -14.57
N PRO A 92 1.14 5.68 -15.28
CA PRO A 92 -0.25 5.83 -15.68
C PRO A 92 -1.21 5.99 -14.50
N LEU A 93 -0.92 5.35 -13.35
CA LEU A 93 -1.73 5.51 -12.15
C LEU A 93 -1.58 6.90 -11.55
N ARG A 94 -0.36 7.44 -11.53
CA ARG A 94 -0.09 8.79 -11.02
C ARG A 94 -0.75 9.88 -11.86
N GLU A 95 -0.82 9.69 -13.18
CA GLU A 95 -1.49 10.63 -14.10
C GLU A 95 -2.97 10.81 -13.76
N LEU A 96 -3.64 9.79 -13.23
CA LEU A 96 -5.03 9.88 -12.80
C LEU A 96 -5.27 10.97 -11.76
N ARG A 97 -4.26 11.35 -10.98
CA ARG A 97 -4.35 12.43 -9.99
C ARG A 97 -4.77 13.76 -10.61
N ASN A 98 -4.53 13.97 -11.91
CA ASN A 98 -4.89 15.18 -12.64
C ASN A 98 -6.39 15.25 -12.99
N LEU A 99 -7.12 14.15 -12.85
CA LEU A 99 -8.56 14.10 -13.12
C LEU A 99 -9.34 14.74 -11.95
N ASP A 100 -10.44 15.39 -12.25
CA ASP A 100 -11.36 15.91 -11.23
C ASP A 100 -12.19 14.80 -10.60
N LYS A 101 -12.60 13.83 -11.41
CA LYS A 101 -13.44 12.68 -11.01
C LYS A 101 -13.00 11.44 -11.76
N LEU A 102 -13.18 10.29 -11.13
CA LEU A 102 -12.97 8.99 -11.72
C LEU A 102 -14.01 8.03 -11.12
N SER A 103 -14.70 7.25 -11.96
CA SER A 103 -15.61 6.21 -11.50
C SER A 103 -14.84 5.03 -10.94
N ASP A 104 -15.45 4.25 -10.04
CA ASP A 104 -14.82 3.04 -9.52
C ASP A 104 -14.58 2.01 -10.64
N GLU A 105 -15.49 1.93 -11.62
CA GLU A 105 -15.35 1.05 -12.78
C GLU A 105 -14.12 1.44 -13.63
N ASP A 106 -13.97 2.71 -13.97
CA ASP A 106 -12.82 3.19 -14.73
C ASP A 106 -11.52 3.04 -13.93
N MET A 107 -11.55 3.30 -12.63
CA MET A 107 -10.42 3.11 -11.74
C MET A 107 -9.93 1.66 -11.78
N VAL A 108 -10.84 0.69 -11.63
CA VAL A 108 -10.51 -0.75 -11.68
C VAL A 108 -10.00 -1.12 -13.08
N ASN A 109 -10.63 -0.62 -14.15
CA ASN A 109 -10.20 -0.88 -15.53
C ASN A 109 -8.78 -0.37 -15.79
N VAL A 110 -8.45 0.84 -15.36
CA VAL A 110 -7.10 1.40 -15.53
C VAL A 110 -6.08 0.60 -14.70
N GLN A 111 -6.40 0.23 -13.46
CA GLN A 111 -5.51 -0.60 -12.65
C GLN A 111 -5.22 -1.93 -13.35
N ARG A 112 -6.24 -2.64 -13.83
CA ARG A 112 -6.08 -3.92 -14.54
C ARG A 112 -5.30 -3.80 -15.84
N ALA A 113 -5.54 -2.73 -16.61
CA ALA A 113 -4.83 -2.47 -17.86
C ALA A 113 -3.33 -2.20 -17.65
N ASN A 114 -2.92 -1.82 -16.43
CA ASN A 114 -1.53 -1.51 -16.10
C ASN A 114 -0.83 -2.60 -15.27
N LEU A 115 -1.46 -3.78 -15.11
CA LEU A 115 -0.79 -4.94 -14.51
C LEU A 115 0.40 -5.39 -15.36
N LEU A 116 1.51 -5.72 -14.74
CA LEU A 116 2.67 -6.33 -15.39
C LEU A 116 2.36 -7.75 -15.87
N ASP A 117 1.53 -8.45 -15.11
CA ASP A 117 1.02 -9.81 -15.41
C ASP A 117 -0.51 -9.76 -15.37
N SER A 118 -1.14 -9.94 -16.50
CA SER A 118 -2.61 -9.92 -16.66
C SER A 118 -3.32 -11.06 -15.92
N SER A 119 -2.58 -12.10 -15.50
CA SER A 119 -3.09 -13.24 -14.71
C SER A 119 -3.01 -13.00 -13.21
N ALA A 120 -2.34 -11.91 -12.77
CA ALA A 120 -2.19 -11.59 -11.37
C ALA A 120 -3.54 -11.25 -10.70
N PRO A 121 -3.67 -11.42 -9.38
CA PRO A 121 -4.88 -11.02 -8.66
C PRO A 121 -5.17 -9.52 -8.86
N ASN A 122 -6.46 -9.17 -8.77
CA ASN A 122 -6.84 -7.76 -8.83
C ASN A 122 -6.13 -6.96 -7.72
N PRO A 123 -5.55 -5.81 -8.02
CA PRO A 123 -4.96 -4.94 -7.02
C PRO A 123 -6.03 -4.46 -6.01
N SER A 124 -5.58 -4.03 -4.83
CA SER A 124 -6.46 -3.40 -3.86
C SER A 124 -7.17 -2.18 -4.47
N VAL A 125 -8.42 -1.94 -4.06
CA VAL A 125 -9.16 -0.71 -4.42
C VAL A 125 -8.43 0.56 -3.97
N GLU A 126 -7.53 0.45 -3.00
CA GLU A 126 -6.72 1.55 -2.46
C GLU A 126 -5.36 1.72 -3.16
N THR A 127 -5.15 1.03 -4.27
CA THR A 127 -3.92 1.13 -5.07
C THR A 127 -3.56 2.57 -5.41
N LEU A 128 -4.55 3.42 -5.75
CA LEU A 128 -4.30 4.83 -6.05
C LEU A 128 -3.84 5.63 -4.84
N LEU A 129 -4.33 5.33 -3.63
CA LEU A 129 -3.83 5.93 -2.40
C LEU A 129 -2.33 5.68 -2.26
N HIS A 130 -1.90 4.42 -2.43
CA HIS A 130 -0.49 4.05 -2.39
C HIS A 130 0.33 4.68 -3.53
N ALA A 131 -0.24 4.76 -4.74
CA ALA A 131 0.42 5.33 -5.91
C ALA A 131 0.69 6.83 -5.77
N PHE A 132 -0.25 7.58 -5.18
CA PHE A 132 -0.18 9.03 -5.06
C PHE A 132 0.74 9.49 -3.93
N LEU A 133 0.91 8.69 -2.88
CA LEU A 133 1.86 8.98 -1.81
C LEU A 133 3.31 8.84 -2.33
N PRO A 134 4.24 9.74 -1.94
CA PRO A 134 5.59 9.77 -2.53
C PRO A 134 6.50 8.66 -2.02
N HIS A 135 6.19 8.05 -0.89
CA HIS A 135 7.07 7.11 -0.19
C HIS A 135 7.25 5.79 -0.94
N LYS A 136 8.46 5.21 -0.87
CA LYS A 136 8.80 3.92 -1.47
C LYS A 136 7.98 2.78 -0.87
N PHE A 137 7.90 2.72 0.46
CA PHE A 137 7.07 1.77 1.22
C PHE A 137 5.88 2.51 1.80
N VAL A 138 4.69 1.96 1.63
CA VAL A 138 3.44 2.49 2.20
C VAL A 138 2.70 1.36 2.89
N ASP A 139 2.30 1.61 4.13
CA ASP A 139 1.55 0.68 4.97
C ASP A 139 0.18 1.28 5.31
N HIS A 140 -0.88 0.54 5.05
CA HIS A 140 -2.23 0.83 5.50
C HIS A 140 -2.64 -0.22 6.54
N THR A 141 -3.01 0.24 7.71
CA THR A 141 -3.44 -0.60 8.82
C THR A 141 -4.77 -0.12 9.37
N HIS A 142 -5.46 -1.01 10.07
CA HIS A 142 -6.67 -0.72 10.85
C HIS A 142 -6.33 -0.72 12.34
N ALA A 143 -5.25 -0.02 12.72
CA ALA A 143 -4.75 -0.03 14.09
C ALA A 143 -5.84 0.38 15.08
N THR A 144 -6.18 -0.53 16.01
CA THR A 144 -7.30 -0.37 16.94
C THR A 144 -7.34 0.97 17.68
N PRO A 145 -6.21 1.51 18.20
CA PRO A 145 -6.21 2.82 18.83
C PRO A 145 -6.62 3.96 17.90
N PHE A 146 -6.18 3.91 16.63
CA PHE A 146 -6.56 4.93 15.64
C PHE A 146 -8.01 4.78 15.21
N LEU A 147 -8.53 3.56 15.07
CA LEU A 147 -9.95 3.34 14.78
C LEU A 147 -10.85 3.87 15.90
N ILE A 148 -10.45 3.69 17.16
CA ILE A 148 -11.18 4.26 18.31
C ILE A 148 -11.25 5.78 18.20
N LEU A 149 -10.11 6.44 17.95
CA LEU A 149 -10.05 7.89 17.83
C LEU A 149 -10.82 8.41 16.59
N ALA A 150 -10.67 7.73 15.44
CA ALA A 150 -11.30 8.13 14.18
C ALA A 150 -12.84 8.01 14.21
N ASN A 151 -13.39 7.17 15.08
CA ASN A 151 -14.84 6.98 15.24
C ASN A 151 -15.47 7.90 16.30
N LEU A 152 -14.72 8.79 16.94
CA LEU A 152 -15.28 9.77 17.86
C LEU A 152 -15.99 10.90 17.09
N PRO A 153 -17.08 11.47 17.62
CA PRO A 153 -17.75 12.62 17.00
C PRO A 153 -16.84 13.84 16.79
N ASN A 154 -15.84 14.01 17.66
CA ASN A 154 -14.82 15.07 17.63
C ASN A 154 -13.42 14.53 17.31
N ALA A 155 -13.33 13.53 16.45
CA ALA A 155 -12.09 12.83 16.09
C ALA A 155 -10.95 13.77 15.71
N GLU A 156 -11.21 14.79 14.88
CA GLU A 156 -10.20 15.73 14.42
C GLU A 156 -9.58 16.54 15.57
N GLU A 157 -10.43 17.07 16.47
CA GLU A 157 -9.99 17.83 17.64
C GLU A 157 -9.11 16.99 18.56
N VAL A 158 -9.57 15.79 18.91
CA VAL A 158 -8.84 14.84 19.78
C VAL A 158 -7.53 14.40 19.16
N CYS A 159 -7.51 14.09 17.85
CA CYS A 159 -6.28 13.72 17.17
C CYS A 159 -5.28 14.88 17.10
N ARG A 160 -5.73 16.13 16.88
CA ARG A 160 -4.86 17.32 16.90
C ARG A 160 -4.29 17.57 18.29
N GLU A 161 -5.07 17.38 19.34
CA GLU A 161 -4.61 17.52 20.72
C GLU A 161 -3.52 16.49 21.05
N ILE A 162 -3.71 15.21 20.68
CA ILE A 162 -2.79 14.12 21.01
C ILE A 162 -1.52 14.16 20.15
N PHE A 163 -1.65 14.37 18.85
CA PHE A 163 -0.56 14.19 17.88
C PHE A 163 0.03 15.51 17.36
N GLY A 164 -0.69 16.62 17.48
CA GLY A 164 -0.27 17.91 16.93
C GLY A 164 -0.10 17.85 15.41
N SER A 165 1.03 18.35 14.91
CA SER A 165 1.38 18.34 13.47
C SER A 165 2.03 17.05 12.98
N ARG A 166 2.17 16.04 13.85
CA ARG A 166 2.80 14.74 13.48
C ARG A 166 1.87 13.80 12.72
N LEU A 167 0.59 14.14 12.64
CA LEU A 167 -0.44 13.35 11.98
C LEU A 167 -1.21 14.21 10.99
N GLY A 168 -1.22 13.81 9.72
CA GLY A 168 -2.16 14.32 8.74
C GLY A 168 -3.53 13.70 8.97
N ILE A 169 -4.58 14.51 8.96
CA ILE A 169 -5.96 14.07 9.19
C ILE A 169 -6.75 14.24 7.90
N VAL A 170 -7.27 13.15 7.38
CA VAL A 170 -8.17 13.14 6.22
C VAL A 170 -9.59 12.93 6.75
N PRO A 171 -10.56 13.79 6.41
CA PRO A 171 -11.97 13.58 6.78
C PRO A 171 -12.48 12.29 6.15
N TYR A 172 -13.58 11.74 6.69
CA TYR A 172 -14.16 10.53 6.12
C TYR A 172 -14.55 10.73 4.65
N ILE A 173 -13.94 9.93 3.80
CA ILE A 173 -14.23 9.82 2.37
C ILE A 173 -14.28 8.33 2.05
N MET A 174 -15.27 7.89 1.26
CA MET A 174 -15.36 6.50 0.82
C MET A 174 -14.06 6.07 0.14
N PRO A 175 -13.53 4.87 0.45
CA PRO A 175 -12.34 4.33 -0.24
C PRO A 175 -12.50 4.34 -1.76
N GLY A 176 -11.49 4.85 -2.46
CA GLY A 176 -11.47 4.99 -3.91
C GLY A 176 -10.67 6.22 -4.34
N PHE A 177 -10.96 6.71 -5.54
CA PHE A 177 -10.22 7.82 -6.15
C PHE A 177 -10.24 9.11 -5.31
N ALA A 178 -11.43 9.50 -4.80
CA ALA A 178 -11.57 10.75 -4.04
C ALA A 178 -10.75 10.72 -2.74
N LEU A 179 -10.73 9.59 -2.01
CA LEU A 179 -9.90 9.41 -0.83
C LEU A 179 -8.42 9.48 -1.18
N ALA A 180 -7.98 8.79 -2.24
CA ALA A 180 -6.59 8.77 -2.68
C ALA A 180 -6.10 10.18 -3.03
N LYS A 181 -6.92 10.96 -3.73
CA LYS A 181 -6.63 12.35 -4.10
C LYS A 181 -6.52 13.23 -2.87
N LYS A 182 -7.48 13.14 -1.94
CA LYS A 182 -7.49 13.95 -0.71
C LYS A 182 -6.31 13.63 0.21
N ALA A 183 -5.96 12.37 0.38
CA ALA A 183 -4.81 11.97 1.19
C ALA A 183 -3.47 12.46 0.62
N ALA A 184 -3.37 12.64 -0.69
CA ALA A 184 -2.18 13.17 -1.35
C ALA A 184 -2.04 14.70 -1.24
N GLU A 185 -3.09 15.41 -0.76
CA GLU A 185 -3.10 16.84 -0.50
C GLU A 185 -2.70 17.19 0.94
N VAL A 186 -2.86 16.25 1.87
CA VAL A 186 -2.56 16.38 3.29
C VAL A 186 -1.12 16.03 3.60
#